data_8a62fdd052573d609c5a8aece1baa25d
#
_entry.id   8a62fdd052573d609c5a8aece1baa25d
#
_cell.length_a   1.000
_cell.length_b   1.000
_cell.length_c   1.000
_cell.angle_alpha   90.00
_cell.angle_beta   90.00
_cell.angle_gamma   90.00
#
_symmetry.space_group_name_H-M   'P 1'
#
loop_
_entity.id
_entity.type
_entity.pdbx_description
1 polymer ?
#
loop_
_entity_poly.entity_id
_entity_poly.type
_entity_poly.pdbx_seq_one_letter_code
_entity_poly.pdbx_strand_id
1 'polypeptide(L)'
;MAKKIAFVSDFDGTISPEDFFWYVSERYLDEQALAPWQRYLEGRETHLNALNQIFAQIHVPVAAFDDFIKTIPYDKDFPKTAALCREKNIPFYICSAGCDYYINRIIGPVMKAENISLVTNHGVYSEENGLKMIPPPPASPYYDAKVGISKAAVVQKLKNEGYFVVFAGDGPPDVAPAALADVVFAKKILRERCPVHGIDYCKLTDFNDIYRYLSEV
;
A
#
# COMPACT_ATOMS: atom_id res chain seq x y z
N MET A 1 1.20 27.33 17.19
CA MET A 1 0.04 26.49 16.83
C MET A 1 0.50 25.04 16.74
N ALA A 2 -0.26 24.07 17.23
CA ALA A 2 0.07 22.67 17.05
C ALA A 2 0.07 22.32 15.55
N LYS A 3 0.99 21.47 15.10
CA LYS A 3 1.05 21.02 13.71
C LYS A 3 -0.19 20.19 13.38
N LYS A 4 -0.84 20.45 12.26
CA LYS A 4 -1.95 19.64 11.73
C LYS A 4 -1.36 18.44 11.01
N ILE A 5 -1.34 17.28 11.65
CA ILE A 5 -0.67 16.08 11.16
C ILE A 5 -1.63 15.22 10.35
N ALA A 6 -1.14 14.57 9.28
CA ALA A 6 -1.77 13.47 8.57
C ALA A 6 -0.78 12.31 8.43
N PHE A 7 -1.27 11.07 8.50
CA PHE A 7 -0.48 9.88 8.30
C PHE A 7 -0.89 9.16 7.01
N VAL A 8 0.11 8.78 6.21
CA VAL A 8 -0.07 8.04 4.94
C VAL A 8 0.82 6.81 5.00
N SER A 9 0.26 5.63 4.77
CA SER A 9 1.00 4.36 4.74
C SER A 9 0.77 3.62 3.45
N ASP A 10 1.80 2.97 2.94
CA ASP A 10 1.64 1.85 2.03
C ASP A 10 1.00 0.66 2.75
N PHE A 11 0.54 -0.34 1.97
CA PHE A 11 -0.04 -1.57 2.50
C PHE A 11 0.91 -2.76 2.34
N ASP A 12 1.21 -3.14 1.10
CA ASP A 12 1.99 -4.32 0.75
C ASP A 12 3.45 -4.13 1.17
N GLY A 13 4.00 -5.09 1.94
CA GLY A 13 5.35 -4.98 2.48
C GLY A 13 5.49 -3.97 3.65
N THR A 14 4.47 -3.17 3.95
CA THR A 14 4.47 -2.14 5.01
C THR A 14 3.52 -2.50 6.15
N ILE A 15 2.20 -2.55 5.91
CA ILE A 15 1.20 -3.04 6.87
C ILE A 15 1.19 -4.57 6.87
N SER A 16 1.13 -5.21 5.69
CA SER A 16 1.43 -6.63 5.56
C SER A 16 2.96 -6.86 5.56
N PRO A 17 3.45 -7.98 6.10
CA PRO A 17 4.88 -8.29 6.10
C PRO A 17 5.49 -8.39 4.70
N GLU A 18 4.73 -8.94 3.75
CA GLU A 18 5.13 -9.13 2.37
C GLU A 18 4.04 -8.64 1.42
N ASP A 19 4.40 -8.47 0.13
CA ASP A 19 3.45 -8.12 -0.93
C ASP A 19 2.43 -9.24 -1.14
N PHE A 20 1.17 -8.88 -1.38
CA PHE A 20 0.10 -9.79 -1.75
C PHE A 20 0.49 -10.69 -2.94
N PHE A 21 1.23 -10.13 -3.88
CA PHE A 21 1.80 -10.85 -5.02
C PHE A 21 2.53 -12.13 -4.61
N TRP A 22 3.40 -12.08 -3.59
CA TRP A 22 4.17 -13.24 -3.16
C TRP A 22 3.29 -14.30 -2.51
N TYR A 23 2.33 -13.90 -1.67
CA TYR A 23 1.40 -14.85 -1.03
C TYR A 23 0.59 -15.66 -2.06
N VAL A 24 0.06 -15.00 -3.09
CA VAL A 24 -0.73 -15.70 -4.12
C VAL A 24 0.14 -16.48 -5.09
N SER A 25 1.35 -15.99 -5.39
CA SER A 25 2.29 -16.69 -6.26
C SER A 25 2.73 -18.01 -5.64
N GLU A 26 3.15 -17.99 -4.39
CA GLU A 26 3.57 -19.21 -3.66
C GLU A 26 2.43 -20.23 -3.54
N ARG A 27 1.19 -19.76 -3.40
CA ARG A 27 0.03 -20.60 -3.13
C ARG A 27 -0.61 -21.20 -4.37
N TYR A 28 -0.67 -20.44 -5.48
CA TYR A 28 -1.56 -20.74 -6.60
C TYR A 28 -0.88 -20.75 -7.98
N LEU A 29 0.35 -20.26 -8.09
CA LEU A 29 0.99 -20.03 -9.39
C LEU A 29 2.28 -20.84 -9.51
N ASP A 30 2.64 -21.18 -10.74
CA ASP A 30 3.92 -21.76 -11.08
C ASP A 30 4.93 -20.68 -11.54
N GLU A 31 6.17 -21.09 -11.77
CA GLU A 31 7.25 -20.19 -12.20
C GLU A 31 6.94 -19.51 -13.56
N GLN A 32 6.24 -20.20 -14.46
CA GLN A 32 5.91 -19.66 -15.78
C GLN A 32 4.90 -18.52 -15.69
N ALA A 33 3.98 -18.59 -14.73
CA ALA A 33 3.01 -17.55 -14.44
C ALA A 33 3.67 -16.21 -14.04
N LEU A 34 4.92 -16.25 -13.56
CA LEU A 34 5.67 -15.08 -13.11
C LEU A 34 6.44 -14.36 -14.23
N ALA A 35 6.40 -14.84 -15.47
CA ALA A 35 7.09 -14.20 -16.62
C ALA A 35 6.71 -12.71 -16.82
N PRO A 36 5.47 -12.24 -16.57
CA PRO A 36 5.16 -10.81 -16.61
C PRO A 36 5.94 -9.99 -15.57
N TRP A 37 6.22 -10.55 -14.40
CA TRP A 37 7.01 -9.87 -13.37
C TRP A 37 8.45 -9.66 -13.82
N GLN A 38 9.06 -10.65 -14.47
CA GLN A 38 10.38 -10.51 -15.03
C GLN A 38 10.43 -9.40 -16.10
N ARG A 39 9.42 -9.31 -16.99
CA ARG A 39 9.33 -8.22 -17.97
C ARG A 39 9.21 -6.83 -17.32
N TYR A 40 8.49 -6.74 -16.19
CA TYR A 40 8.44 -5.51 -15.42
C TYR A 40 9.81 -5.13 -14.85
N LEU A 41 10.54 -6.06 -14.24
CA LEU A 41 11.89 -5.80 -13.72
C LEU A 41 12.87 -5.34 -14.79
N GLU A 42 12.71 -5.81 -16.04
CA GLU A 42 13.49 -5.40 -17.21
C GLU A 42 12.99 -4.07 -17.84
N GLY A 43 11.97 -3.44 -17.27
CA GLY A 43 11.39 -2.20 -17.80
C GLY A 43 10.57 -2.35 -19.08
N ARG A 44 10.21 -3.58 -19.47
CA ARG A 44 9.43 -3.91 -20.68
C ARG A 44 7.93 -3.99 -20.43
N GLU A 45 7.52 -3.87 -19.18
CA GLU A 45 6.11 -3.92 -18.75
C GLU A 45 5.87 -2.90 -17.65
N THR A 46 4.61 -2.47 -17.47
CA THR A 46 4.22 -1.66 -16.31
C THR A 46 3.89 -2.56 -15.13
N HIS A 47 4.03 -2.03 -13.92
CA HIS A 47 3.68 -2.75 -12.69
C HIS A 47 2.23 -3.25 -12.69
N LEU A 48 1.27 -2.36 -13.02
CA LEU A 48 -0.16 -2.69 -13.08
C LEU A 48 -0.46 -3.80 -14.08
N ASN A 49 0.12 -3.74 -15.29
CA ASN A 49 -0.10 -4.75 -16.32
C ASN A 49 0.54 -6.09 -15.96
N ALA A 50 1.75 -6.07 -15.40
CA ALA A 50 2.41 -7.30 -14.96
C ALA A 50 1.57 -8.03 -13.89
N LEU A 51 1.12 -7.31 -12.86
CA LEU A 51 0.27 -7.90 -11.83
C LEU A 51 -1.07 -8.38 -12.38
N ASN A 52 -1.71 -7.63 -13.28
CA ASN A 52 -2.97 -8.07 -13.90
C ASN A 52 -2.80 -9.36 -14.71
N GLN A 53 -1.68 -9.51 -15.46
CA GLN A 53 -1.41 -10.76 -16.20
C GLN A 53 -1.15 -11.94 -15.26
N ILE A 54 -0.52 -11.71 -14.12
CA ILE A 54 -0.22 -12.75 -13.12
C ILE A 54 -1.51 -13.14 -12.38
N PHE A 55 -2.23 -12.16 -11.86
CA PHE A 55 -3.44 -12.41 -11.07
C PHE A 55 -4.60 -12.97 -11.90
N ALA A 56 -4.63 -12.73 -13.23
CA ALA A 56 -5.57 -13.36 -14.14
C ALA A 56 -5.44 -14.89 -14.22
N GLN A 57 -4.33 -15.46 -13.74
CA GLN A 57 -4.08 -16.91 -13.73
C GLN A 57 -4.54 -17.60 -12.44
N ILE A 58 -5.15 -16.89 -11.50
CA ILE A 58 -5.67 -17.46 -10.25
C ILE A 58 -7.10 -17.96 -10.52
N HIS A 59 -7.26 -19.29 -10.65
CA HIS A 59 -8.54 -19.95 -10.96
C HIS A 59 -8.96 -20.86 -9.82
N VAL A 60 -9.47 -20.27 -8.74
CA VAL A 60 -9.97 -21.01 -7.58
C VAL A 60 -11.36 -20.50 -7.19
N PRO A 61 -12.21 -21.33 -6.54
CA PRO A 61 -13.52 -20.87 -6.09
C PRO A 61 -13.43 -19.58 -5.24
N VAL A 62 -14.34 -18.64 -5.48
CA VAL A 62 -14.34 -17.33 -4.80
C VAL A 62 -14.23 -17.46 -3.28
N ALA A 63 -15.00 -18.40 -2.69
CA ALA A 63 -14.97 -18.61 -1.23
C ALA A 63 -13.58 -19.08 -0.75
N ALA A 64 -12.91 -19.98 -1.49
CA ALA A 64 -11.58 -20.46 -1.15
C ALA A 64 -10.52 -19.36 -1.27
N PHE A 65 -10.63 -18.50 -2.29
CA PHE A 65 -9.74 -17.35 -2.44
C PHE A 65 -9.94 -16.32 -1.33
N ASP A 66 -11.19 -16.00 -1.01
CA ASP A 66 -11.53 -15.08 0.08
C ASP A 66 -11.04 -15.60 1.44
N ASP A 67 -11.18 -16.89 1.71
CA ASP A 67 -10.70 -17.48 2.95
C ASP A 67 -9.18 -17.49 3.03
N PHE A 68 -8.48 -17.75 1.92
CA PHE A 68 -7.03 -17.61 1.86
C PHE A 68 -6.59 -16.16 2.15
N ILE A 69 -7.20 -15.15 1.50
CA ILE A 69 -6.86 -13.75 1.72
C ILE A 69 -6.96 -13.35 3.19
N LYS A 70 -7.98 -13.83 3.91
CA LYS A 70 -8.17 -13.56 5.34
C LYS A 70 -7.08 -14.17 6.23
N THR A 71 -6.29 -15.13 5.73
CA THR A 71 -5.15 -15.70 6.47
C THR A 71 -3.88 -14.86 6.36
N ILE A 72 -3.84 -13.90 5.43
CA ILE A 72 -2.66 -13.05 5.24
C ILE A 72 -2.47 -12.17 6.47
N PRO A 73 -1.28 -12.22 7.09
CA PRO A 73 -1.01 -11.46 8.30
C PRO A 73 -0.84 -9.97 8.01
N TYR A 74 -1.07 -9.17 9.04
CA TYR A 74 -0.69 -7.76 9.08
C TYR A 74 0.01 -7.44 10.40
N ASP A 75 0.71 -6.31 10.46
CA ASP A 75 1.47 -5.88 11.62
C ASP A 75 0.55 -5.78 12.86
N LYS A 76 0.95 -6.44 13.94
CA LYS A 76 0.16 -6.54 15.20
C LYS A 76 -0.08 -5.18 15.87
N ASP A 77 0.81 -4.22 15.62
CA ASP A 77 0.76 -2.88 16.21
C ASP A 77 0.01 -1.87 15.31
N PHE A 78 -0.39 -2.29 14.07
CA PHE A 78 -1.20 -1.49 13.16
C PHE A 78 -2.55 -1.06 13.78
N PRO A 79 -3.36 -1.96 14.40
CA PRO A 79 -4.64 -1.55 14.97
C PRO A 79 -4.52 -0.50 16.06
N LYS A 80 -3.53 -0.61 16.97
CA LYS A 80 -3.34 0.39 18.04
C LYS A 80 -2.85 1.73 17.47
N THR A 81 -2.03 1.70 16.41
CA THR A 81 -1.58 2.93 15.74
C THR A 81 -2.75 3.63 15.04
N ALA A 82 -3.63 2.86 14.40
CA ALA A 82 -4.84 3.37 13.79
C ALA A 82 -5.79 3.99 14.82
N ALA A 83 -6.00 3.33 15.97
CA ALA A 83 -6.80 3.86 17.07
C ALA A 83 -6.23 5.18 17.60
N LEU A 84 -4.91 5.28 17.79
CA LEU A 84 -4.24 6.52 18.18
C LEU A 84 -4.50 7.65 17.18
N CYS A 85 -4.40 7.36 15.88
CA CYS A 85 -4.69 8.35 14.83
C CYS A 85 -6.13 8.89 14.96
N ARG A 86 -7.12 8.01 15.15
CA ARG A 86 -8.52 8.41 15.37
C ARG A 86 -8.67 9.26 16.64
N GLU A 87 -8.08 8.83 17.75
CA GLU A 87 -8.15 9.54 19.04
C GLU A 87 -7.55 10.94 18.99
N LYS A 88 -6.44 11.10 18.27
CA LYS A 88 -5.76 12.38 18.05
C LYS A 88 -6.31 13.20 16.87
N ASN A 89 -7.37 12.70 16.19
CA ASN A 89 -7.91 13.31 14.97
C ASN A 89 -6.85 13.49 13.87
N ILE A 90 -5.93 12.54 13.73
CA ILE A 90 -4.93 12.47 12.65
C ILE A 90 -5.57 11.71 11.49
N PRO A 91 -5.88 12.35 10.33
CA PRO A 91 -6.34 11.63 9.16
C PRO A 91 -5.34 10.56 8.76
N PHE A 92 -5.82 9.32 8.64
CA PHE A 92 -5.00 8.18 8.23
C PHE A 92 -5.43 7.69 6.84
N TYR A 93 -4.48 7.66 5.90
CA TYR A 93 -4.65 7.17 4.53
C TYR A 93 -3.79 5.94 4.29
N ILE A 94 -4.40 4.88 3.77
CA ILE A 94 -3.66 3.76 3.18
C ILE A 94 -3.65 3.98 1.67
N CYS A 95 -2.45 4.07 1.08
CA CYS A 95 -2.23 4.28 -0.35
C CYS A 95 -1.45 3.10 -0.92
N SER A 96 -2.12 2.19 -1.64
CA SER A 96 -1.51 0.98 -2.19
C SER A 96 -1.65 0.89 -3.70
N ALA A 97 -0.59 0.45 -4.37
CA ALA A 97 -0.60 0.07 -5.79
C ALA A 97 -1.32 -1.28 -6.05
N GLY A 98 -1.71 -1.97 -4.98
CA GLY A 98 -2.57 -3.15 -5.03
C GLY A 98 -4.03 -2.83 -5.28
N CYS A 99 -4.98 -3.56 -4.66
CA CYS A 99 -6.40 -3.29 -4.83
C CYS A 99 -7.25 -3.51 -3.57
N ASP A 100 -8.41 -2.86 -3.57
CA ASP A 100 -9.39 -2.90 -2.48
C ASP A 100 -9.94 -4.31 -2.22
N TYR A 101 -9.93 -5.19 -3.23
CA TYR A 101 -10.46 -6.55 -3.10
C TYR A 101 -9.81 -7.31 -1.95
N TYR A 102 -8.49 -7.37 -1.91
CA TYR A 102 -7.79 -8.09 -0.84
C TYR A 102 -7.56 -7.23 0.41
N ILE A 103 -7.28 -5.93 0.26
CA ILE A 103 -7.04 -5.05 1.40
C ILE A 103 -8.26 -5.02 2.34
N ASN A 104 -9.46 -4.89 1.79
CA ASN A 104 -10.70 -4.91 2.59
C ASN A 104 -10.94 -6.25 3.30
N ARG A 105 -10.49 -7.37 2.73
CA ARG A 105 -10.63 -8.69 3.35
C ARG A 105 -9.64 -8.92 4.49
N ILE A 106 -8.46 -8.32 4.39
CA ILE A 106 -7.40 -8.44 5.40
C ILE A 106 -7.66 -7.50 6.58
N ILE A 107 -7.86 -6.20 6.32
CA ILE A 107 -7.92 -5.16 7.35
C ILE A 107 -9.20 -4.33 7.35
N GLY A 108 -10.20 -4.67 6.55
CA GLY A 108 -11.45 -3.90 6.42
C GLY A 108 -12.14 -3.58 7.75
N PRO A 109 -12.27 -4.54 8.69
CA PRO A 109 -12.83 -4.26 10.01
C PRO A 109 -12.09 -3.16 10.77
N VAL A 110 -10.74 -3.16 10.74
CA VAL A 110 -9.91 -2.13 11.39
C VAL A 110 -10.08 -0.79 10.68
N MET A 111 -10.02 -0.76 9.34
CA MET A 111 -10.21 0.48 8.58
C MET A 111 -11.54 1.14 8.89
N LYS A 112 -12.62 0.35 8.97
CA LYS A 112 -13.96 0.86 9.29
C LYS A 112 -14.06 1.39 10.72
N ALA A 113 -13.50 0.65 11.70
CA ALA A 113 -13.53 1.02 13.10
C ALA A 113 -12.74 2.32 13.37
N GLU A 114 -11.61 2.50 12.70
CA GLU A 114 -10.67 3.59 12.93
C GLU A 114 -10.78 4.72 11.89
N ASN A 115 -11.79 4.67 10.99
CA ASN A 115 -12.06 5.68 9.96
C ASN A 115 -10.86 5.95 9.03
N ILE A 116 -10.21 4.89 8.57
CA ILE A 116 -9.06 4.96 7.66
C ILE A 116 -9.54 5.11 6.22
N SER A 117 -8.97 6.07 5.49
CA SER A 117 -9.23 6.26 4.06
C SER A 117 -8.34 5.33 3.22
N LEU A 118 -8.92 4.64 2.24
CA LEU A 118 -8.19 3.78 1.30
C LEU A 118 -8.14 4.43 -0.08
N VAL A 119 -6.93 4.58 -0.64
CA VAL A 119 -6.67 5.00 -2.02
C VAL A 119 -5.88 3.89 -2.71
N THR A 120 -6.54 3.19 -3.63
CA THR A 120 -5.98 2.00 -4.29
C THR A 120 -6.72 1.72 -5.60
N ASN A 121 -6.26 0.73 -6.37
CA ASN A 121 -7.00 0.22 -7.52
C ASN A 121 -8.26 -0.53 -7.06
N HIS A 122 -9.27 -0.60 -7.92
CA HIS A 122 -10.45 -1.44 -7.67
C HIS A 122 -10.19 -2.87 -8.13
N GLY A 123 -10.44 -3.85 -7.27
CA GLY A 123 -10.25 -5.27 -7.55
C GLY A 123 -11.57 -5.97 -7.87
N VAL A 124 -11.58 -6.74 -8.96
CA VAL A 124 -12.68 -7.64 -9.31
C VAL A 124 -12.13 -9.05 -9.49
N TYR A 125 -12.68 -10.01 -8.76
CA TYR A 125 -12.28 -11.41 -8.86
C TYR A 125 -13.42 -12.28 -9.34
N SER A 126 -13.12 -13.22 -10.23
CA SER A 126 -13.96 -14.37 -10.55
C SER A 126 -13.08 -15.62 -10.76
N GLU A 127 -13.63 -16.80 -10.54
CA GLU A 127 -12.93 -18.07 -10.78
C GLU A 127 -12.50 -18.22 -12.25
N GLU A 128 -13.28 -17.67 -13.19
CA GLU A 128 -13.00 -17.75 -14.62
C GLU A 128 -11.88 -16.79 -15.07
N ASN A 129 -11.85 -15.57 -14.52
CA ASN A 129 -10.98 -14.50 -15.03
C ASN A 129 -9.86 -14.08 -14.07
N GLY A 130 -9.77 -14.73 -12.90
CA GLY A 130 -8.82 -14.35 -11.87
C GLY A 130 -9.11 -12.99 -11.23
N LEU A 131 -8.09 -12.38 -10.62
CA LEU A 131 -8.18 -11.06 -10.01
C LEU A 131 -7.72 -10.00 -11.00
N LYS A 132 -8.60 -9.05 -11.31
CA LYS A 132 -8.30 -7.89 -12.15
C LYS A 132 -8.28 -6.62 -11.31
N MET A 133 -7.20 -5.86 -11.41
CA MET A 133 -7.07 -4.52 -10.83
C MET A 133 -7.42 -3.46 -11.86
N ILE A 134 -8.36 -2.59 -11.53
CA ILE A 134 -8.87 -1.51 -12.37
C ILE A 134 -8.42 -0.19 -11.73
N PRO A 135 -7.59 0.62 -12.41
CA PRO A 135 -7.17 1.90 -11.89
C PRO A 135 -8.35 2.89 -11.85
N PRO A 136 -8.25 3.97 -11.05
CA PRO A 136 -9.21 5.05 -11.14
C PRO A 136 -9.25 5.64 -12.55
N PRO A 137 -10.33 6.36 -12.93
CA PRO A 137 -10.40 7.00 -14.24
C PRO A 137 -9.21 7.94 -14.49
N PRO A 138 -8.72 8.10 -15.74
CA PRO A 138 -7.59 8.99 -16.05
C PRO A 138 -7.79 10.45 -15.62
N ALA A 139 -9.03 10.91 -15.46
CA ALA A 139 -9.36 12.24 -14.92
C ALA A 139 -9.21 12.33 -13.39
N SER A 140 -9.02 11.22 -12.69
CA SER A 140 -8.78 11.23 -11.24
C SER A 140 -7.42 11.86 -10.92
N PRO A 141 -7.32 12.74 -9.91
CA PRO A 141 -6.04 13.28 -9.46
C PRO A 141 -5.09 12.19 -8.93
N TYR A 142 -5.61 11.01 -8.62
CA TYR A 142 -4.85 9.87 -8.11
C TYR A 142 -4.48 8.85 -9.18
N TYR A 143 -4.83 9.08 -10.46
CA TYR A 143 -4.48 8.16 -11.53
C TYR A 143 -2.97 8.15 -11.81
N ASP A 144 -2.42 6.96 -12.00
CA ASP A 144 -1.07 6.72 -12.51
C ASP A 144 -1.10 5.59 -13.54
N ALA A 145 -0.55 5.85 -14.74
CA ALA A 145 -0.59 4.89 -15.85
C ALA A 145 0.27 3.64 -15.62
N LYS A 146 1.26 3.69 -14.72
CA LYS A 146 2.22 2.59 -14.51
C LYS A 146 1.82 1.68 -13.35
N VAL A 147 1.32 2.28 -12.26
CA VAL A 147 0.99 1.56 -11.02
C VAL A 147 -0.50 1.62 -10.68
N GLY A 148 -1.28 2.36 -11.45
CA GLY A 148 -2.71 2.56 -11.26
C GLY A 148 -3.04 3.75 -10.39
N ILE A 149 -2.40 3.93 -9.24
CA ILE A 149 -2.62 5.08 -8.35
C ILE A 149 -1.32 5.83 -8.05
N SER A 150 -1.42 7.14 -7.88
CA SER A 150 -0.31 8.01 -7.47
C SER A 150 -0.35 8.27 -5.97
N LYS A 151 0.50 7.58 -5.21
CA LYS A 151 0.69 7.84 -3.77
C LYS A 151 1.20 9.26 -3.52
N ALA A 152 2.06 9.77 -4.43
CA ALA A 152 2.60 11.13 -4.37
C ALA A 152 1.49 12.20 -4.46
N ALA A 153 0.46 11.96 -5.27
CA ALA A 153 -0.68 12.87 -5.39
C ALA A 153 -1.48 12.98 -4.09
N VAL A 154 -1.60 11.90 -3.32
CA VAL A 154 -2.25 11.93 -2.00
C VAL A 154 -1.45 12.76 -1.01
N VAL A 155 -0.13 12.53 -0.93
CA VAL A 155 0.76 13.32 -0.07
C VAL A 155 0.72 14.80 -0.47
N GLN A 156 0.82 15.11 -1.76
CA GLN A 156 0.78 16.49 -2.25
C GLN A 156 -0.53 17.19 -1.92
N LYS A 157 -1.67 16.48 -2.05
CA LYS A 157 -2.98 17.03 -1.65
C LYS A 157 -2.99 17.40 -0.17
N LEU A 158 -2.53 16.52 0.71
CA LEU A 158 -2.47 16.78 2.14
C LEU A 158 -1.53 17.94 2.48
N LYS A 159 -0.39 18.04 1.81
CA LYS A 159 0.53 19.19 1.94
C LYS A 159 -0.14 20.49 1.54
N ASN A 160 -0.87 20.51 0.43
CA ASN A 160 -1.61 21.69 -0.05
C ASN A 160 -2.73 22.10 0.92
N GLU A 161 -3.28 21.17 1.68
CA GLU A 161 -4.28 21.39 2.75
C GLU A 161 -3.64 21.82 4.09
N GLY A 162 -2.30 22.02 4.11
CA GLY A 162 -1.54 22.49 5.26
C GLY A 162 -1.23 21.41 6.30
N TYR A 163 -1.32 20.14 5.94
CA TYR A 163 -0.90 19.06 6.82
C TYR A 163 0.62 18.90 6.84
N PHE A 164 1.13 18.58 8.02
CA PHE A 164 2.44 17.95 8.21
C PHE A 164 2.27 16.46 7.98
N VAL A 165 2.88 15.92 6.92
CA VAL A 165 2.62 14.56 6.47
C VAL A 165 3.70 13.61 6.97
N VAL A 166 3.27 12.58 7.69
CA VAL A 166 4.07 11.41 8.05
C VAL A 166 3.78 10.32 7.01
N PHE A 167 4.81 9.75 6.40
CA PHE A 167 4.69 8.70 5.39
C PHE A 167 5.41 7.43 5.82
N ALA A 168 4.82 6.26 5.57
CA ALA A 168 5.44 4.96 5.77
C ALA A 168 5.38 4.11 4.50
N GLY A 169 6.49 3.45 4.14
CA GLY A 169 6.57 2.62 2.94
C GLY A 169 7.79 1.69 2.93
N ASP A 170 7.87 0.83 1.91
CA ASP A 170 8.94 -0.18 1.80
C ASP A 170 9.55 -0.32 0.40
N GLY A 171 8.84 0.08 -0.67
CA GLY A 171 9.16 -0.25 -2.05
C GLY A 171 9.55 0.92 -2.96
N PRO A 172 9.90 0.63 -4.23
CA PRO A 172 10.23 1.66 -5.22
C PRO A 172 9.10 2.67 -5.50
N PRO A 173 7.80 2.28 -5.50
CA PRO A 173 6.70 3.23 -5.69
C PRO A 173 6.58 4.28 -4.58
N ASP A 174 7.24 4.05 -3.43
CA ASP A 174 7.17 4.91 -2.25
C ASP A 174 8.20 6.05 -2.25
N VAL A 175 9.18 6.03 -3.16
CA VAL A 175 10.21 7.08 -3.24
C VAL A 175 9.59 8.45 -3.53
N ALA A 176 8.67 8.54 -4.47
CA ALA A 176 8.04 9.81 -4.83
C ALA A 176 7.19 10.41 -3.70
N PRO A 177 6.27 9.67 -3.02
CA PRO A 177 5.56 10.21 -1.87
C PRO A 177 6.49 10.50 -0.68
N ALA A 178 7.53 9.70 -0.43
CA ALA A 178 8.51 9.94 0.61
C ALA A 178 9.27 11.27 0.42
N ALA A 179 9.62 11.60 -0.82
CA ALA A 179 10.29 12.89 -1.14
C ALA A 179 9.42 14.12 -0.86
N LEU A 180 8.10 13.98 -0.76
CA LEU A 180 7.15 15.05 -0.48
C LEU A 180 6.76 15.13 0.99
N ALA A 181 6.92 14.05 1.74
CA ALA A 181 6.54 13.95 3.15
C ALA A 181 7.48 14.75 4.06
N ASP A 182 7.00 15.11 5.23
CA ASP A 182 7.80 15.82 6.24
C ASP A 182 8.59 14.85 7.14
N VAL A 183 8.05 13.65 7.35
CA VAL A 183 8.71 12.56 8.08
C VAL A 183 8.45 11.27 7.33
N VAL A 184 9.49 10.47 7.16
CA VAL A 184 9.44 9.21 6.43
C VAL A 184 9.86 8.07 7.35
N PHE A 185 9.01 7.05 7.42
CA PHE A 185 9.34 5.74 8.00
C PHE A 185 9.59 4.75 6.86
N ALA A 186 10.82 4.28 6.73
CA ALA A 186 11.23 3.44 5.61
C ALA A 186 11.74 2.07 6.04
N LYS A 187 11.32 1.03 5.31
CA LYS A 187 11.90 -0.31 5.40
C LYS A 187 12.26 -0.86 4.01
N LYS A 188 12.86 -2.02 3.96
CA LYS A 188 13.26 -2.74 2.74
C LYS A 188 13.94 -1.81 1.71
N ILE A 189 13.48 -1.84 0.46
CA ILE A 189 14.07 -1.10 -0.67
C ILE A 189 13.94 0.42 -0.51
N LEU A 190 12.83 0.92 0.04
CA LEU A 190 12.69 2.36 0.28
C LEU A 190 13.80 2.88 1.19
N ARG A 191 14.16 2.14 2.24
CA ARG A 191 15.26 2.51 3.14
C ARG A 191 16.60 2.64 2.40
N GLU A 192 16.85 1.79 1.41
CA GLU A 192 18.06 1.84 0.59
C GLU A 192 18.02 3.01 -0.41
N ARG A 193 16.83 3.37 -0.87
CA ARG A 193 16.64 4.46 -1.85
C ARG A 193 16.63 5.85 -1.23
N CYS A 194 16.18 6.00 0.01
CA CYS A 194 16.11 7.31 0.68
C CYS A 194 17.44 8.09 0.62
N PRO A 195 18.61 7.53 1.01
CA PRO A 195 19.89 8.26 0.94
C PRO A 195 20.25 8.68 -0.51
N VAL A 196 19.95 7.83 -1.50
CA VAL A 196 20.25 8.10 -2.91
C VAL A 196 19.47 9.33 -3.42
N HIS A 197 18.27 9.55 -2.86
CA HIS A 197 17.39 10.67 -3.23
C HIS A 197 17.45 11.85 -2.26
N GLY A 198 18.38 11.84 -1.29
CA GLY A 198 18.53 12.91 -0.28
C GLY A 198 17.31 13.01 0.65
N ILE A 199 16.63 11.90 0.91
CA ILE A 199 15.46 11.81 1.78
C ILE A 199 15.92 11.36 3.17
N ASP A 200 15.67 12.19 4.19
CA ASP A 200 15.82 11.79 5.58
C ASP A 200 14.72 10.81 5.99
N TYR A 201 15.08 9.78 6.75
CA TYR A 201 14.12 8.77 7.16
C TYR A 201 14.39 8.21 8.56
N CYS A 202 13.31 7.77 9.20
CA CYS A 202 13.35 6.91 10.37
C CYS A 202 13.26 5.44 9.91
N LYS A 203 14.04 4.55 10.53
CA LYS A 203 13.90 3.12 10.26
C LYS A 203 12.54 2.63 10.73
N LEU A 204 11.80 1.96 9.85
CA LEU A 204 10.57 1.26 10.19
C LEU A 204 10.88 -0.21 10.46
N THR A 205 10.70 -0.66 11.70
CA THR A 205 10.77 -2.07 12.08
C THR A 205 9.38 -2.68 12.12
N ASP A 206 8.48 -2.03 12.84
CA ASP A 206 7.06 -2.36 12.97
C ASP A 206 6.24 -1.09 13.21
N PHE A 207 4.91 -1.21 13.26
CA PHE A 207 4.02 -0.07 13.47
C PHE A 207 4.15 0.56 14.87
N ASN A 208 4.83 -0.09 15.81
CA ASN A 208 5.11 0.51 17.10
C ASN A 208 6.09 1.71 17.00
N ASP A 209 6.97 1.73 16.00
CA ASP A 209 7.84 2.89 15.75
C ASP A 209 7.01 4.13 15.37
N ILE A 210 6.01 3.93 14.50
CA ILE A 210 5.05 4.98 14.11
C ILE A 210 4.17 5.39 15.30
N TYR A 211 3.66 4.41 16.05
CA TYR A 211 2.86 4.65 17.25
C TYR A 211 3.58 5.56 18.24
N ARG A 212 4.85 5.26 18.57
CA ARG A 212 5.65 6.08 19.47
C ARG A 212 5.81 7.50 18.96
N TYR A 213 6.18 7.66 17.69
CA TYR A 213 6.32 8.98 17.09
C TYR A 213 5.02 9.78 17.15
N LEU A 214 3.90 9.19 16.72
CA LEU A 214 2.61 9.86 16.72
C LEU A 214 2.06 10.11 18.14
N SER A 215 2.53 9.39 19.17
CA SER A 215 2.16 9.62 20.57
C SER A 215 2.75 10.91 21.12
N GLU A 216 3.93 11.30 20.63
CA GLU A 216 4.71 12.45 21.13
C GLU A 216 4.36 13.78 20.45
N VAL A 217 3.59 13.76 19.34
CA VAL A 217 3.28 14.94 18.53
C VAL A 217 1.81 15.38 18.62
#